data_a7e738ab425359861fc169abb4c8067c
#
_entry.id   a7e738ab425359861fc169abb4c8067c
#
_cell.length_a   1.000
_cell.length_b   1.000
_cell.length_c   1.000
_cell.angle_alpha   90.00
_cell.angle_beta   90.00
_cell.angle_gamma   90.00
#
_symmetry.space_group_name_H-M   'P 1'
#
loop_
_entity.id
_entity.type
_entity.pdbx_description
1 polymer ?
#
loop_
_entity_poly.entity_id
_entity_poly.type
_entity_poly.pdbx_seq_one_letter_code
_entity_poly.pdbx_strand_id
1 'polypeptide(L)'
;MSAETENRISVEDLFSSKGRVKVLRELATSSELNISELCRRISLNHSSTKSHLQVLINSGLVEEKVFGRIKIYRYRIEDLRARSLKNFFELWHS
;
A
#
# COMPACT_ATOMS: atom_id res chain seq x y z
N MET A 1 8.33 -20.11 8.42
CA MET A 1 8.23 -19.32 9.59
C MET A 1 9.00 -18.02 9.54
N SER A 2 10.28 -18.05 9.28
CA SER A 2 11.09 -16.85 9.23
C SER A 2 10.64 -15.90 8.14
N ALA A 3 10.21 -16.41 6.98
CA ALA A 3 9.78 -15.55 5.89
C ALA A 3 8.58 -14.69 6.30
N GLU A 4 7.66 -15.28 7.05
CA GLU A 4 6.50 -14.55 7.52
C GLU A 4 6.90 -13.48 8.52
N THR A 5 7.85 -13.82 9.39
CA THR A 5 8.36 -12.87 10.37
C THR A 5 9.06 -11.70 9.68
N GLU A 6 9.85 -12.01 8.63
CA GLU A 6 10.61 -11.01 7.90
C GLU A 6 9.72 -10.02 7.15
N ASN A 7 8.51 -10.46 6.77
CA ASN A 7 7.59 -9.62 6.01
C ASN A 7 6.65 -8.83 6.89
N ARG A 8 6.81 -8.95 8.20
CA ARG A 8 5.91 -8.26 9.11
C ARG A 8 6.34 -6.81 9.32
N ILE A 9 5.33 -5.96 9.42
CA ILE A 9 5.53 -4.58 9.82
C ILE A 9 4.68 -4.38 11.07
N SER A 10 5.19 -3.63 12.05
CA SER A 10 4.40 -3.34 13.24
C SER A 10 3.31 -2.35 12.89
N VAL A 11 2.22 -2.37 13.65
CA VAL A 11 1.14 -1.40 13.46
C VAL A 11 1.66 0.02 13.64
N GLU A 12 2.54 0.20 14.61
CA GLU A 12 3.14 1.50 14.88
C GLU A 12 3.90 2.03 13.67
N ASP A 13 4.70 1.18 13.03
CA ASP A 13 5.45 1.58 11.86
C ASP A 13 4.55 1.80 10.66
N LEU A 14 3.53 0.96 10.50
CA LEU A 14 2.60 1.10 9.39
C LEU A 14 1.91 2.45 9.42
N PHE A 15 1.50 2.90 10.60
CA PHE A 15 0.78 4.16 10.75
C PHE A 15 1.66 5.32 11.19
N SER A 16 2.97 5.16 11.14
CA SER A 16 3.89 6.21 11.60
C SER A 16 4.00 7.38 10.64
N SER A 17 3.52 7.22 9.42
CA SER A 17 3.63 8.24 8.38
C SER A 17 2.26 8.50 7.77
N LYS A 18 1.85 9.76 7.76
CA LYS A 18 0.61 10.18 7.12
C LYS A 18 0.60 9.81 5.64
N GLY A 19 1.75 10.01 4.97
CA GLY A 19 1.88 9.67 3.55
C GLY A 19 1.70 8.18 3.30
N ARG A 20 2.29 7.36 4.16
CA ARG A 20 2.16 5.91 4.03
C ARG A 20 0.71 5.47 4.17
N VAL A 21 -0.01 6.03 5.12
CA VAL A 21 -1.44 5.72 5.30
C VAL A 21 -2.24 6.16 4.09
N LYS A 22 -1.91 7.31 3.51
CA LYS A 22 -2.57 7.78 2.29
C LYS A 22 -2.38 6.81 1.12
N VAL A 23 -1.14 6.33 0.94
CA VAL A 23 -0.84 5.35 -0.13
C VAL A 23 -1.66 4.09 0.10
N LEU A 24 -1.62 3.58 1.32
CA LEU A 24 -2.29 2.34 1.66
C LEU A 24 -3.80 2.45 1.43
N ARG A 25 -4.40 3.53 1.93
CA ARG A 25 -5.84 3.72 1.80
C ARG A 25 -6.28 3.90 0.35
N GLU A 26 -5.51 4.65 -0.43
CA GLU A 26 -5.86 4.87 -1.83
C GLU A 26 -5.81 3.55 -2.61
N LEU A 27 -4.79 2.73 -2.38
CA LEU A 27 -4.69 1.44 -3.04
C LEU A 27 -5.79 0.48 -2.57
N ALA A 28 -6.12 0.52 -1.29
CA ALA A 28 -7.20 -0.31 -0.76
C ALA A 28 -8.53 0.02 -1.45
N THR A 29 -8.76 1.30 -1.72
CA THR A 29 -9.99 1.76 -2.37
C THR A 29 -10.00 1.43 -3.85
N SER A 30 -8.88 1.66 -4.54
CA SER A 30 -8.81 1.58 -6.00
C SER A 30 -8.39 0.22 -6.53
N SER A 31 -7.84 -0.63 -5.69
CA SER A 31 -7.33 -1.97 -6.00
C SER A 31 -5.99 -1.94 -6.72
N GLU A 32 -5.87 -1.23 -7.82
CA GLU A 32 -4.63 -1.15 -8.61
C GLU A 32 -4.47 0.26 -9.16
N LEU A 33 -3.23 0.77 -9.11
CA LEU A 33 -2.91 2.08 -9.67
C LEU A 33 -1.45 2.09 -10.13
N ASN A 34 -1.16 2.86 -11.18
CA ASN A 34 0.23 3.16 -11.47
C ASN A 34 0.70 4.30 -10.56
N ILE A 35 2.02 4.54 -10.52
CA ILE A 35 2.56 5.48 -9.56
C ILE A 35 2.14 6.92 -9.84
N SER A 36 2.02 7.29 -11.12
CA SER A 36 1.62 8.66 -11.47
C SER A 36 0.22 8.97 -10.99
N GLU A 37 -0.70 8.03 -11.21
CA GLU A 37 -2.07 8.20 -10.77
C GLU A 37 -2.15 8.25 -9.25
N LEU A 38 -1.40 7.38 -8.59
CA LEU A 38 -1.38 7.34 -7.14
C LEU A 38 -0.87 8.67 -6.57
N CYS A 39 0.25 9.17 -7.08
CA CYS A 39 0.83 10.44 -6.63
C CYS A 39 -0.15 11.58 -6.79
N ARG A 40 -0.85 11.61 -7.92
CA ARG A 40 -1.81 12.65 -8.20
C ARG A 40 -2.95 12.64 -7.20
N ARG A 41 -3.47 11.45 -6.90
CA ARG A 41 -4.62 11.32 -6.01
C ARG A 41 -4.30 11.66 -4.56
N ILE A 42 -3.09 11.36 -4.12
CA ILE A 42 -2.73 11.59 -2.71
C ILE A 42 -1.91 12.86 -2.52
N SER A 43 -1.60 13.56 -3.60
CA SER A 43 -0.84 14.81 -3.57
C SER A 43 0.53 14.63 -2.92
N LEU A 44 1.24 13.59 -3.34
CA LEU A 44 2.60 13.31 -2.87
C LEU A 44 3.52 13.19 -4.07
N ASN A 45 4.79 13.55 -3.88
CA ASN A 45 5.76 13.44 -4.97
C ASN A 45 6.14 11.97 -5.18
N HIS A 46 6.78 11.70 -6.33
CA HIS A 46 7.16 10.34 -6.71
C HIS A 46 8.12 9.71 -5.72
N SER A 47 9.09 10.47 -5.26
CA SER A 47 10.12 9.95 -4.36
C SER A 47 9.52 9.43 -3.05
N SER A 48 8.68 10.25 -2.42
CA SER A 48 8.03 9.87 -1.17
C SER A 48 7.09 8.70 -1.38
N THR A 49 6.31 8.75 -2.45
CA THR A 49 5.36 7.68 -2.77
C THR A 49 6.09 6.36 -2.99
N LYS A 50 7.21 6.40 -3.71
CA LYS A 50 8.00 5.21 -3.97
C LYS A 50 8.54 4.61 -2.67
N SER A 51 9.01 5.45 -1.76
CA SER A 51 9.50 4.97 -0.46
C SER A 51 8.41 4.24 0.31
N HIS A 52 7.22 4.82 0.35
CA HIS A 52 6.11 4.21 1.06
C HIS A 52 5.67 2.91 0.38
N LEU A 53 5.63 2.89 -0.95
CA LEU A 53 5.30 1.69 -1.69
C LEU A 53 6.28 0.57 -1.39
N GLN A 54 7.56 0.90 -1.30
CA GLN A 54 8.57 -0.13 -1.03
C GLN A 54 8.35 -0.77 0.34
N VAL A 55 8.03 0.03 1.35
CA VAL A 55 7.71 -0.50 2.68
C VAL A 55 6.50 -1.42 2.62
N LEU A 56 5.46 -1.01 1.90
CA LEU A 56 4.23 -1.80 1.81
C LEU A 56 4.43 -3.08 1.01
N ILE A 57 5.26 -3.03 -0.04
CA ILE A 57 5.62 -4.21 -0.82
C ILE A 57 6.39 -5.20 0.07
N ASN A 58 7.38 -4.69 0.79
CA ASN A 58 8.19 -5.54 1.67
C ASN A 58 7.36 -6.15 2.79
N SER A 59 6.28 -5.48 3.17
CA SER A 59 5.39 -5.95 4.24
C SER A 59 4.34 -6.92 3.74
N GLY A 60 4.25 -7.14 2.45
CA GLY A 60 3.29 -8.07 1.88
C GLY A 60 1.89 -7.52 1.73
N LEU A 61 1.71 -6.20 1.85
CA LEU A 61 0.39 -5.59 1.74
C LEU A 61 0.09 -5.09 0.32
N VAL A 62 1.14 -4.86 -0.46
CA VAL A 62 1.05 -4.35 -1.83
C VAL A 62 1.96 -5.19 -2.70
N GLU A 63 1.57 -5.36 -3.95
CA GLU A 63 2.34 -6.10 -4.94
C GLU A 63 2.66 -5.17 -6.10
N GLU A 64 3.89 -5.24 -6.59
CA GLU A 64 4.28 -4.52 -7.80
C GLU A 64 4.21 -5.47 -8.98
N LYS A 65 3.50 -5.07 -10.03
CA LYS A 65 3.38 -5.84 -11.26
C LYS A 65 4.03 -5.04 -12.37
N VAL A 66 4.87 -5.69 -13.16
CA VAL A 66 5.61 -5.03 -14.23
C VAL A 66 5.15 -5.58 -15.58
N PHE A 67 4.72 -4.68 -16.46
CA PHE A 67 4.31 -5.01 -17.82
C PHE A 67 5.11 -4.12 -18.76
N GLY A 68 6.25 -4.65 -19.26
CA GLY A 68 7.14 -3.84 -20.06
C GLY A 68 7.69 -2.68 -19.24
N ARG A 69 7.35 -1.45 -19.63
CA ARG A 69 7.79 -0.25 -18.92
C ARG A 69 6.78 0.25 -17.90
N ILE A 70 5.64 -0.42 -17.82
CA ILE A 70 4.55 0.02 -16.95
C ILE A 70 4.62 -0.75 -15.65
N LYS A 71 4.53 -0.02 -14.53
CA LYS A 71 4.48 -0.63 -13.21
C LYS A 71 3.14 -0.33 -12.59
N ILE A 72 2.46 -1.38 -12.14
CA ILE A 72 1.16 -1.29 -11.49
C ILE A 72 1.34 -1.77 -10.05
N TYR A 73 0.73 -1.07 -9.12
CA TYR A 73 0.77 -1.43 -7.71
C TYR A 73 -0.61 -1.92 -7.32
N ARG A 74 -0.67 -3.14 -6.81
CA ARG A 74 -1.92 -3.82 -6.50
C ARG A 74 -2.05 -4.04 -5.00
N TYR A 75 -3.20 -3.69 -4.45
CA TYR A 75 -3.51 -3.98 -3.05
C TYR A 75 -3.73 -5.49 -2.90
N ARG A 76 -3.06 -6.10 -1.92
CA ARG A 76 -3.14 -7.55 -1.75
C ARG A 76 -4.33 -7.91 -0.87
N ILE A 77 -5.52 -7.83 -1.46
CA ILE A 77 -6.77 -8.07 -0.74
C ILE A 77 -6.88 -9.50 -0.20
N GLU A 78 -6.10 -10.43 -0.75
CA GLU A 78 -6.08 -11.82 -0.26
C GLU A 78 -5.35 -11.94 1.07
N ASP A 79 -4.53 -10.97 1.44
CA ASP A 79 -3.86 -10.94 2.74
C ASP A 79 -4.86 -10.50 3.81
N LEU A 80 -4.91 -11.24 4.93
CA LEU A 80 -5.90 -10.96 5.97
C LEU A 80 -5.73 -9.58 6.59
N ARG A 81 -4.49 -9.14 6.78
CA ARG A 81 -4.23 -7.81 7.32
C ARG A 81 -4.71 -6.73 6.36
N ALA A 82 -4.42 -6.91 5.07
CA ALA A 82 -4.84 -5.97 4.03
C ALA A 82 -6.36 -5.89 3.96
N ARG A 83 -7.02 -7.05 4.01
CA ARG A 83 -8.48 -7.10 3.98
C ARG A 83 -9.08 -6.39 5.20
N SER A 84 -8.51 -6.62 6.37
CA SER A 84 -8.98 -5.98 7.59
C SER A 84 -8.82 -4.48 7.54
N LEU A 85 -7.69 -4.02 7.01
CA LEU A 85 -7.45 -2.57 6.87
C LEU A 85 -8.41 -1.93 5.89
N LYS A 86 -8.68 -2.60 4.76
CA LYS A 86 -9.66 -2.09 3.81
C LYS A 86 -11.02 -1.93 4.46
N ASN A 87 -11.44 -2.95 5.20
CA ASN A 87 -12.71 -2.89 5.91
C ASN A 87 -12.74 -1.73 6.90
N PHE A 88 -11.64 -1.56 7.64
CA PHE A 88 -11.52 -0.47 8.59
C PHE A 88 -11.65 0.89 7.89
N PHE A 89 -10.95 1.09 6.78
CA PHE A 89 -11.02 2.34 6.04
C PHE A 89 -12.43 2.62 5.54
N GLU A 90 -13.10 1.59 5.05
CA GLU A 90 -14.47 1.75 4.55
C GLU A 90 -15.44 2.15 5.66
N LEU A 91 -15.30 1.52 6.81
CA LEU A 91 -16.13 1.86 7.96
C LEU A 91 -15.88 3.28 8.44
N TRP A 92 -14.60 3.67 8.44
CA TRP A 92 -14.23 4.99 8.95
C TRP A 92 -14.76 6.11 8.07
N HIS A 93 -14.81 5.87 6.77
CA HIS A 93 -15.21 6.89 5.79
C HIS A 93 -16.61 6.65 5.22
N SER A 94 -17.37 5.80 5.80
CA SER A 94 -18.72 5.53 5.31
C SER A 94 -19.70 6.67 5.65
#